data_ca88a33d7beb475d743c34ca8a7f4875
#
_entry.id   ca88a33d7beb475d743c34ca8a7f4875
#
_cell.length_a   1.000
_cell.length_b   1.000
_cell.length_c   1.000
_cell.angle_alpha   90.00
_cell.angle_beta   90.00
_cell.angle_gamma   90.00
#
_symmetry.space_group_name_H-M   'P 1'
#
loop_
_entity.id
_entity.type
_entity.pdbx_description
1 polymer ?
#
loop_
_entity_poly.entity_id
_entity_poly.type
_entity_poly.pdbx_seq_one_letter_code
_entity_poly.pdbx_strand_id
1 'polypeptide(L)' 'MLPTPEQVKQYIADGLECSHLEVEGDGQHFFATIVSPAFEGMRSLARHQKVYAVLGERMKEEIHALSFKTLTPEEFKKA' A
#
# COMPACT_ATOMS: atom_id res chain seq x y z
N MET A 1 -15.05 4.78 13.80
CA MET A 1 -14.42 3.47 13.95
C MET A 1 -13.14 3.40 13.13
N LEU A 2 -12.09 2.86 13.71
CA LEU A 2 -10.80 2.76 13.02
C LEU A 2 -10.82 1.59 12.04
N PRO A 3 -10.16 1.73 10.89
CA PRO A 3 -10.08 0.62 9.95
C PRO A 3 -9.17 -0.49 10.49
N THR A 4 -9.41 -1.70 10.02
CA THR A 4 -8.55 -2.84 10.34
C THR A 4 -7.47 -2.99 9.28
N PRO A 5 -6.37 -3.71 9.57
CA PRO A 5 -5.38 -3.98 8.54
C PRO A 5 -5.99 -4.65 7.31
N GLU A 6 -6.97 -5.53 7.51
CA GLU A 6 -7.66 -6.20 6.40
C GLU A 6 -8.41 -5.22 5.52
N GLN A 7 -9.03 -4.21 6.12
CA GLN A 7 -9.73 -3.18 5.35
C GLN A 7 -8.75 -2.33 4.53
N VAL A 8 -7.63 -1.93 5.13
CA VAL A 8 -6.61 -1.17 4.42
C VAL A 8 -6.06 -1.99 3.27
N LYS A 9 -5.81 -3.27 3.50
CA LYS A 9 -5.34 -4.18 2.46
C LYS A 9 -6.33 -4.25 1.30
N GLN A 10 -7.62 -4.33 1.62
CA GLN A 10 -8.66 -4.40 0.59
C GLN A 10 -8.72 -3.11 -0.23
N TYR A 11 -8.58 -1.96 0.42
CA TYR A 11 -8.57 -0.69 -0.29
C TYR A 11 -7.44 -0.62 -1.31
N ILE A 12 -6.26 -1.09 -0.93
CA ILE A 12 -5.11 -1.12 -1.84
C ILE A 12 -5.36 -2.11 -2.98
N ALA A 13 -5.84 -3.31 -2.63
CA ALA A 13 -6.05 -4.37 -3.62
C ALA A 13 -7.11 -3.99 -4.65
N ASP A 14 -8.11 -3.22 -4.24
CA ASP A 14 -9.18 -2.82 -5.15
C ASP A 14 -8.68 -1.86 -6.24
N GLY A 15 -7.64 -1.11 -5.97
CA GLY A 15 -7.16 -0.11 -6.92
C GLY A 15 -5.80 -0.42 -7.53
N LEU A 16 -5.15 -1.50 -7.12
CA LEU A 16 -3.80 -1.80 -7.57
C LEU A 16 -3.59 -3.32 -7.63
N GLU A 17 -3.17 -3.81 -8.79
CA GLU A 17 -2.86 -5.23 -8.92
C GLU A 17 -1.56 -5.53 -8.16
N CYS A 18 -1.63 -6.41 -7.16
CA CYS A 18 -0.49 -6.76 -6.34
C CYS A 18 -0.19 -8.25 -6.47
N SER A 19 1.08 -8.59 -6.61
CA SER A 19 1.51 -9.98 -6.57
C SER A 19 1.73 -10.44 -5.12
N HIS A 20 1.95 -9.48 -4.21
CA HIS A 20 2.05 -9.75 -2.79
C HIS A 20 1.64 -8.48 -2.07
N LEU A 21 0.86 -8.61 -1.01
CA LEU A 21 0.37 -7.47 -0.26
C LEU A 21 0.16 -7.88 1.18
N GLU A 22 0.86 -7.21 2.09
CA GLU A 22 0.70 -7.42 3.52
C GLU A 22 0.45 -6.09 4.19
N VAL A 23 -0.49 -6.06 5.12
CA VAL A 23 -0.76 -4.87 5.93
C VAL A 23 -0.89 -5.31 7.37
N GLU A 24 -0.21 -4.61 8.26
CA GLU A 24 -0.34 -4.83 9.70
C GLU A 24 -0.47 -3.49 10.40
N GLY A 25 -0.96 -3.51 11.63
CA GLY A 25 -1.16 -2.28 12.39
C GLY A 25 -2.19 -2.44 13.48
N ASP A 26 -2.37 -1.35 14.25
CA ASP A 26 -3.25 -1.32 15.42
C ASP A 26 -4.51 -0.46 15.23
N GLY A 27 -4.78 -0.02 14.01
CA GLY A 27 -5.91 0.85 13.71
C GLY A 27 -5.54 2.32 13.62
N GLN A 28 -4.48 2.74 14.29
CA GLN A 28 -3.98 4.12 14.20
C GLN A 28 -2.75 4.22 13.32
N HIS A 29 -1.87 3.24 13.43
CA HIS A 29 -0.66 3.16 12.62
C HIS A 29 -0.68 1.87 11.82
N PHE A 30 -0.37 1.97 10.53
CA PHE A 30 -0.32 0.81 9.64
C PHE A 30 1.01 0.75 8.93
N PHE A 31 1.46 -0.46 8.65
CA PHE A 31 2.63 -0.69 7.82
C PHE A 31 2.26 -1.68 6.72
N ALA A 32 2.52 -1.32 5.47
CA ALA A 32 2.18 -2.15 4.32
C ALA A 32 3.42 -2.52 3.52
N THR A 33 3.44 -3.74 3.01
CA THR A 33 4.42 -4.17 2.01
C THR A 33 3.63 -4.42 0.73
N ILE A 34 3.89 -3.62 -0.28
CA ILE A 34 3.12 -3.62 -1.53
C ILE A 34 4.04 -4.03 -2.67
N VAL A 35 3.76 -5.19 -3.25
CA VAL A 35 4.53 -5.72 -4.36
C VAL A 35 3.63 -5.74 -5.59
N SER A 36 4.01 -4.99 -6.62
CA SER A 36 3.15 -4.86 -7.80
C SER A 36 3.98 -4.71 -9.06
N PRO A 37 3.60 -5.42 -10.15
CA PRO A 37 4.24 -5.20 -11.44
C PRO A 37 4.00 -3.79 -11.99
N ALA A 38 2.98 -3.09 -11.48
CA ALA A 38 2.71 -1.72 -11.90
C ALA A 38 3.83 -0.75 -11.51
N PHE A 39 4.69 -1.14 -10.56
CA PHE A 39 5.80 -0.29 -10.12
C PHE A 39 7.03 -0.39 -11.01
N GLU A 40 7.05 -1.30 -11.96
CA GLU A 40 8.20 -1.47 -12.85
C GLU A 40 8.45 -0.19 -13.64
N GLY A 41 9.71 0.24 -13.68
CA GLY A 41 10.08 1.47 -14.35
C GLY A 41 9.77 2.74 -13.58
N MET A 42 9.20 2.64 -12.38
CA MET A 42 8.84 3.79 -11.57
C MET A 42 9.82 3.99 -10.43
N ARG A 43 10.14 5.26 -10.16
CA ARG A 43 10.96 5.63 -9.00
C ARG A 43 10.10 5.68 -7.75
N SER A 44 10.74 5.72 -6.58
CA SER A 44 10.05 5.68 -5.29
C SER A 44 8.96 6.73 -5.15
N LEU A 45 9.22 7.96 -5.54
CA LEU A 45 8.23 9.02 -5.42
C LEU A 45 6.98 8.72 -6.23
N ALA A 46 7.16 8.26 -7.49
CA ALA A 46 6.03 7.94 -8.35
C ALA A 46 5.23 6.76 -7.80
N ARG A 47 5.92 5.76 -7.23
CA ARG A 47 5.25 4.62 -6.61
C ARG A 47 4.39 5.06 -5.43
N HIS A 48 4.94 5.92 -4.57
CA HIS A 48 4.21 6.43 -3.41
C HIS A 48 3.00 7.24 -3.83
N GLN A 49 3.15 8.09 -4.83
CA GLN A 49 2.04 8.87 -5.35
C GLN A 49 0.93 7.98 -5.90
N LYS A 50 1.31 6.88 -6.55
CA LYS A 50 0.34 5.92 -7.07
C LYS A 50 -0.47 5.28 -5.94
N VAL A 51 0.20 4.90 -4.84
CA VAL A 51 -0.48 4.31 -3.69
C VAL A 51 -1.44 5.32 -3.06
N TYR A 52 -1.00 6.57 -2.87
CA TYR A 52 -1.88 7.60 -2.33
C TYR A 52 -3.09 7.86 -3.23
N ALA A 53 -2.89 7.81 -4.54
CA ALA A 53 -4.00 7.97 -5.48
C ALA A 53 -5.02 6.84 -5.36
N VAL A 54 -4.54 5.62 -5.15
CA VAL A 54 -5.41 4.45 -4.96
C VAL A 54 -6.23 4.60 -3.68
N LEU A 55 -5.62 5.08 -2.61
CA LEU A 55 -6.30 5.23 -1.33
C LEU A 55 -7.23 6.45 -1.30
N GLY A 56 -6.86 7.52 -2.01
CA GLY A 56 -7.71 8.70 -2.17
C GLY A 56 -8.12 9.32 -0.84
N GLU A 57 -9.42 9.58 -0.70
CA GLU A 57 -9.97 10.25 0.49
C GLU A 57 -9.82 9.44 1.76
N ARG A 58 -9.61 8.12 1.66
CA ARG A 58 -9.45 7.28 2.85
C ARG A 58 -8.24 7.66 3.69
N MET A 59 -7.20 8.19 3.04
CA MET A 59 -6.03 8.69 3.77
C MET A 59 -6.36 9.85 4.69
N LYS A 60 -7.37 10.65 4.34
CA LYS A 60 -7.76 11.81 5.12
C LYS A 60 -8.75 11.45 6.21
N GLU A 61 -9.66 10.53 5.93
CA GLU A 61 -10.82 10.29 6.78
C GLU A 61 -10.69 9.06 7.66
N GLU A 62 -10.06 7.99 7.17
CA GLU A 62 -10.06 6.71 7.85
C GLU A 62 -8.68 6.28 8.34
N ILE A 63 -7.64 6.58 7.58
CA ILE A 63 -6.29 6.08 7.85
C ILE A 63 -5.46 7.20 8.46
N HIS A 64 -5.12 7.07 9.74
CA HIS A 64 -4.37 8.10 10.45
C HIS A 64 -2.91 8.17 10.04
N ALA A 65 -2.26 7.01 9.97
CA ALA A 65 -0.86 6.96 9.60
C ALA A 65 -0.57 5.65 8.86
N LEU A 66 0.06 5.77 7.71
CA LEU A 66 0.42 4.61 6.90
C LEU A 66 1.85 4.76 6.43
N SER A 67 2.69 3.79 6.79
CA SER A 67 4.02 3.64 6.24
C SER A 67 4.00 2.45 5.32
N PHE A 68 4.71 2.52 4.20
CA PHE A 68 4.68 1.40 3.28
C PHE A 68 5.96 1.30 2.46
N LYS A 69 6.25 0.07 2.04
CA LYS A 69 7.28 -0.23 1.06
C LYS A 69 6.64 -0.56 -0.27
N THR A 70 7.25 -0.11 -1.35
CA THR A 70 6.79 -0.42 -2.69
C THR A 70 7.89 -1.19 -3.41
N LEU A 71 7.56 -2.37 -3.93
CA LEU A 71 8.52 -3.26 -4.57
C LEU A 71 7.94 -3.79 -5.87
N THR A 72 8.81 -4.00 -6.86
CA THR A 72 8.42 -4.80 -8.00
C THR A 72 8.53 -6.27 -7.61
N PRO A 73 7.88 -7.18 -8.36
CA PRO A 73 8.02 -8.61 -8.06
C PRO A 73 9.48 -9.07 -8.06
N GLU A 74 10.30 -8.53 -8.96
CA GLU A 74 11.70 -8.88 -9.01
C GLU A 74 12.47 -8.38 -7.78
N GLU A 75 12.21 -7.14 -7.37
CA GLU A 75 12.82 -6.59 -6.16
C GLU A 75 12.45 -7.40 -4.93
N PHE A 76 11.20 -7.85 -4.86
CA PHE A 76 10.73 -8.65 -3.76
C PHE A 76 11.45 -10.00 -3.67
N LYS A 77 11.72 -10.62 -4.81
CA LYS A 77 12.45 -11.89 -4.85
C LYS A 77 13.88 -11.75 -4.34
N LYS A 78 14.47 -10.57 -4.52
CA LYS A 78 15.85 -10.32 -4.11
C LYS A 78 15.99 -9.84 -2.67
N ALA A 79 14.88 -9.47 -2.07
CA ALA A 79 14.88 -8.92 -0.71
C ALA A 79 15.11 -10.00 0.36
#